data_a8dc16bd12f683ef392f2cf09d03e6aa
#
_entry.id   a8dc16bd12f683ef392f2cf09d03e6aa
#
_cell.length_a   1.000
_cell.length_b   1.000
_cell.length_c   1.000
_cell.angle_alpha   90.00
_cell.angle_beta   90.00
_cell.angle_gamma   90.00
#
_symmetry.space_group_name_H-M   'P 1'
#
loop_
_entity.id
_entity.type
_entity.pdbx_description
1 polymer ?
#
loop_
_entity_poly.entity_id
_entity_poly.type
_entity_poly.pdbx_seq_one_letter_code
_entity_poly.pdbx_strand_id
1 'polypeptide(L)'
;MIARLLRPVFLRMPELPRSAALITALNVAPGTALSAALSLTLAACSPGAPDPADLPQRAATAPAPLPATEWVQLIETLSEPGGFFDTDNLISNEASYLDVMPALRELHVHGGAYIGVGPDQNFSYIALQRPELAFIVDVRRDNLLQHLLFKALFTLADTRADYLARLNGVRAPGVASEAPGATSGNVGAAGETIDALLSHIQTAPGGPGSPEAAAAMAAVDSVVATFGLALSADDRATIRRFHETFIEAGPGLQFNSYGRTPRPWYPTYAQLLAARDPEGAQASYLADEADYAWVRDLQRANRVIPVVGDLAGEHALRALGDELRRRTLTTRLIYASNVEFYLVRAGTFDAFAANVATLPVDAHSVLVRSVFPTGLFRPAPQSRPEDYSTQTLVRLTDFVRRAQGEGWSNYRDLVTIDAVTLESNAPASAQPSAASGAADAPLSR
;
A
#
# COMPACT_ATOMS: atom_id res chain seq x y z
N MET A 1 22.40 -41.49 -3.74
CA MET A 1 23.47 -41.89 -2.84
C MET A 1 24.17 -40.65 -2.35
N ILE A 2 24.24 -40.46 -1.05
CA ILE A 2 24.81 -39.42 -0.20
C ILE A 2 23.84 -38.30 0.18
N ALA A 3 23.04 -38.59 1.23
CA ALA A 3 22.46 -37.59 2.13
C ALA A 3 23.54 -37.14 3.12
N ARG A 4 23.72 -35.84 3.30
CA ARG A 4 24.50 -35.31 4.44
C ARG A 4 23.58 -34.49 5.35
N LEU A 5 23.44 -35.03 6.55
CA LEU A 5 22.86 -34.46 7.76
C LEU A 5 23.59 -33.16 8.15
N LEU A 6 22.84 -32.10 8.37
CA LEU A 6 23.29 -30.93 9.13
C LEU A 6 22.56 -30.95 10.49
N ARG A 7 23.33 -31.14 11.56
CA ARG A 7 22.91 -31.00 12.96
C ARG A 7 22.89 -29.50 13.33
N PRO A 8 21.94 -29.04 14.15
CA PRO A 8 21.99 -27.67 14.69
C PRO A 8 23.00 -27.60 15.84
N VAL A 9 23.88 -26.61 15.76
CA VAL A 9 24.81 -26.25 16.84
C VAL A 9 24.05 -25.28 17.76
N PHE A 10 23.79 -25.73 18.99
CA PHE A 10 23.33 -24.84 20.07
C PHE A 10 24.58 -24.11 20.64
N LEU A 11 24.67 -22.78 20.44
CA LEU A 11 25.58 -21.94 21.17
C LEU A 11 24.96 -21.57 22.53
N ARG A 12 25.62 -21.97 23.60
CA ARG A 12 25.35 -21.54 24.99
C ARG A 12 25.82 -20.09 25.15
N MET A 13 24.92 -19.20 25.59
CA MET A 13 25.28 -17.86 26.08
C MET A 13 25.83 -17.94 27.52
N PRO A 14 26.82 -17.12 27.86
CA PRO A 14 27.32 -17.04 29.24
C PRO A 14 26.42 -16.18 30.13
N GLU A 15 26.20 -16.65 31.35
CA GLU A 15 25.47 -15.93 32.40
C GLU A 15 26.30 -14.70 32.89
N LEU A 16 25.65 -13.54 32.99
CA LEU A 16 26.19 -12.34 33.63
C LEU A 16 25.79 -12.30 35.13
N PRO A 17 26.68 -11.81 36.02
CA PRO A 17 26.50 -11.87 37.45
C PRO A 17 25.47 -10.83 37.97
N ARG A 18 24.64 -11.25 38.90
CA ARG A 18 23.70 -10.42 39.64
C ARG A 18 24.46 -9.55 40.65
N SER A 19 24.42 -8.22 40.48
CA SER A 19 24.86 -7.26 41.49
C SER A 19 23.72 -6.95 42.43
N ALA A 20 23.91 -7.24 43.72
CA ALA A 20 23.00 -6.88 44.78
C ALA A 20 23.15 -5.38 45.12
N ALA A 21 22.05 -4.64 45.05
CA ALA A 21 21.98 -3.27 45.55
C ALA A 21 21.47 -3.26 46.99
N LEU A 22 22.30 -2.71 47.88
CA LEU A 22 22.03 -2.49 49.32
C LEU A 22 20.99 -1.41 49.48
N ILE A 23 19.87 -1.71 50.19
CA ILE A 23 18.91 -0.74 50.66
C ILE A 23 19.35 -0.24 52.04
N THR A 24 19.70 1.03 52.16
CA THR A 24 19.95 1.68 53.42
C THR A 24 18.66 2.44 53.83
N ALA A 25 18.02 1.95 54.88
CA ALA A 25 16.86 2.61 55.48
C ALA A 25 17.34 3.78 56.39
N LEU A 26 16.83 4.99 56.12
CA LEU A 26 16.98 6.11 57.05
C LEU A 26 15.63 6.33 57.75
N ASN A 27 15.60 6.05 59.08
CA ASN A 27 14.53 6.43 59.97
C ASN A 27 14.64 7.93 60.32
N VAL A 28 13.57 8.73 60.10
CA VAL A 28 13.41 10.04 60.75
C VAL A 28 11.97 10.14 61.31
N ALA A 29 11.91 10.48 62.60
CA ALA A 29 10.72 10.61 63.43
C ALA A 29 9.90 11.87 63.12
N PRO A 30 8.62 11.98 63.61
CA PRO A 30 7.67 12.97 63.17
C PRO A 30 7.75 14.28 63.94
N GLY A 31 7.64 15.41 63.23
CA GLY A 31 7.52 16.75 63.77
C GLY A 31 6.46 17.56 63.03
N THR A 32 5.35 17.77 63.75
CA THR A 32 4.36 18.85 63.72
C THR A 32 4.11 19.71 62.48
N ALA A 33 2.86 19.67 62.07
CA ALA A 33 2.02 20.50 61.27
C ALA A 33 2.42 21.96 61.00
N LEU A 34 2.31 22.35 59.71
CA LEU A 34 1.75 23.65 59.33
C LEU A 34 1.07 23.50 57.95
N SER A 35 -0.28 23.59 57.96
CA SER A 35 -1.11 23.55 56.77
C SER A 35 -0.95 24.85 55.97
N ALA A 36 -0.30 24.79 54.81
CA ALA A 36 -0.44 25.81 53.77
C ALA A 36 -1.04 25.12 52.57
N ALA A 37 -2.32 25.38 52.33
CA ALA A 37 -3.01 24.93 51.11
C ALA A 37 -2.47 25.71 49.93
N LEU A 38 -1.53 25.08 49.19
CA LEU A 38 -1.11 25.54 47.89
C LEU A 38 -1.94 24.76 46.83
N SER A 39 -3.03 25.39 46.38
CA SER A 39 -3.80 24.87 45.22
C SER A 39 -2.92 24.98 43.96
N LEU A 40 -2.15 23.92 43.65
CA LEU A 40 -1.58 23.74 42.32
C LEU A 40 -2.73 23.30 41.41
N THR A 41 -3.27 24.24 40.66
CA THR A 41 -4.01 23.93 39.42
C THR A 41 -3.01 23.33 38.46
N LEU A 42 -2.95 21.98 38.38
CA LEU A 42 -2.40 21.29 37.20
C LEU A 42 -3.32 21.64 36.04
N ALA A 43 -2.92 22.65 35.25
CA ALA A 43 -3.41 22.80 33.92
C ALA A 43 -2.92 21.55 33.14
N ALA A 44 -3.78 20.56 33.00
CA ALA A 44 -3.60 19.50 32.06
C ALA A 44 -3.56 20.17 30.66
N CYS A 45 -2.37 20.36 30.09
CA CYS A 45 -2.22 20.64 28.70
C CYS A 45 -2.68 19.37 27.96
N SER A 46 -3.97 19.24 27.70
CA SER A 46 -4.45 18.42 26.60
C SER A 46 -3.78 19.00 25.34
N PRO A 47 -3.10 18.21 24.52
CA PRO A 47 -2.68 18.71 23.21
C PRO A 47 -3.94 19.21 22.54
N GLY A 48 -4.03 20.53 22.32
CA GLY A 48 -5.15 21.16 21.63
C GLY A 48 -5.29 20.48 20.27
N ALA A 49 -6.52 20.32 19.80
CA ALA A 49 -6.74 19.93 18.40
C ALA A 49 -5.89 20.86 17.51
N PRO A 50 -5.21 20.32 16.49
CA PRO A 50 -4.39 21.14 15.59
C PRO A 50 -5.26 22.26 15.02
N ASP A 51 -4.67 23.45 14.89
CA ASP A 51 -5.32 24.59 14.23
C ASP A 51 -5.74 24.14 12.81
N PRO A 52 -6.98 24.39 12.36
CA PRO A 52 -7.40 24.09 10.99
C PRO A 52 -6.46 24.64 9.92
N ALA A 53 -5.71 25.71 10.22
CA ALA A 53 -4.69 26.27 9.34
C ALA A 53 -3.42 25.43 9.25
N ASP A 54 -3.15 24.56 10.22
CA ASP A 54 -1.99 23.65 10.26
C ASP A 54 -2.26 22.30 9.59
N LEU A 55 -3.51 22.04 9.18
CA LEU A 55 -3.87 20.80 8.51
C LEU A 55 -3.34 20.80 7.06
N PRO A 56 -2.65 19.73 6.62
CA PRO A 56 -2.23 19.63 5.23
C PRO A 56 -3.44 19.65 4.29
N GLN A 57 -3.38 20.47 3.27
CA GLN A 57 -4.45 20.61 2.28
C GLN A 57 -4.21 19.70 1.07
N ARG A 58 -5.28 19.07 0.60
CA ARG A 58 -5.23 18.27 -0.62
C ARG A 58 -4.94 19.15 -1.85
N ALA A 59 -3.84 18.88 -2.55
CA ALA A 59 -3.50 19.62 -3.77
C ALA A 59 -4.53 19.40 -4.89
N ALA A 60 -4.86 20.46 -5.62
CA ALA A 60 -5.82 20.39 -6.73
C ALA A 60 -5.18 19.96 -8.05
N THR A 61 -3.89 20.24 -8.24
CA THR A 61 -3.13 19.92 -9.45
C THR A 61 -1.81 19.24 -9.11
N ALA A 62 -1.33 18.39 -10.01
CA ALA A 62 -0.03 17.75 -9.86
C ALA A 62 1.10 18.79 -9.78
N PRO A 63 2.18 18.51 -9.03
CA PRO A 63 3.34 19.36 -8.95
C PRO A 63 4.03 19.54 -10.31
N ALA A 64 4.84 20.61 -10.44
CA ALA A 64 5.61 20.87 -11.66
C ALA A 64 6.49 19.66 -12.04
N PRO A 65 6.66 19.35 -13.34
CA PRO A 65 7.44 18.20 -13.78
C PRO A 65 8.89 18.22 -13.31
N LEU A 66 9.43 17.05 -12.95
CA LEU A 66 10.87 16.85 -12.83
C LEU A 66 11.48 16.62 -14.22
N PRO A 67 12.69 17.17 -14.48
CA PRO A 67 13.44 16.80 -15.67
C PRO A 67 13.60 15.29 -15.81
N ALA A 68 13.51 14.75 -17.02
CA ALA A 68 13.68 13.32 -17.26
C ALA A 68 15.03 12.79 -16.76
N THR A 69 16.09 13.59 -16.92
CA THR A 69 17.42 13.26 -16.39
C THR A 69 17.47 13.14 -14.87
N GLU A 70 16.75 14.02 -14.17
CA GLU A 70 16.66 13.98 -12.70
C GLU A 70 15.86 12.75 -12.24
N TRP A 71 14.77 12.42 -12.94
CA TRP A 71 13.99 11.23 -12.65
C TRP A 71 14.82 9.94 -12.81
N VAL A 72 15.59 9.83 -13.91
CA VAL A 72 16.52 8.70 -14.13
C VAL A 72 17.57 8.65 -13.03
N GLN A 73 18.19 9.79 -12.70
CA GLN A 73 19.19 9.89 -11.65
C GLN A 73 18.65 9.46 -10.28
N LEU A 74 17.42 9.83 -9.93
CA LEU A 74 16.77 9.39 -8.69
C LEU A 74 16.61 7.88 -8.65
N ILE A 75 16.12 7.26 -9.75
CA ILE A 75 16.00 5.80 -9.83
C ILE A 75 17.36 5.13 -9.62
N GLU A 76 18.39 5.60 -10.33
CA GLU A 76 19.71 4.99 -10.27
C GLU A 76 20.40 5.18 -8.90
N THR A 77 20.27 6.37 -8.31
CA THR A 77 20.96 6.68 -7.04
C THR A 77 20.26 6.10 -5.81
N LEU A 78 18.93 5.92 -5.87
CA LEU A 78 18.16 5.34 -4.77
C LEU A 78 18.08 3.82 -4.83
N SER A 79 18.32 3.23 -6.02
CA SER A 79 18.25 1.77 -6.20
C SER A 79 19.54 1.09 -5.78
N GLU A 80 19.40 -0.17 -5.39
CA GLU A 80 20.47 -1.12 -5.05
C GLU A 80 20.28 -2.42 -5.82
N PRO A 81 21.22 -3.37 -5.78
CA PRO A 81 21.05 -4.66 -6.44
C PRO A 81 19.78 -5.36 -5.96
N GLY A 82 18.96 -5.81 -6.92
CA GLY A 82 17.69 -6.46 -6.62
C GLY A 82 17.84 -7.81 -5.92
N GLY A 83 16.82 -8.14 -5.12
CA GLY A 83 16.64 -9.43 -4.49
C GLY A 83 15.56 -10.27 -5.20
N PHE A 84 15.24 -11.41 -4.60
CA PHE A 84 14.25 -12.35 -5.09
C PHE A 84 13.04 -12.42 -4.17
N PHE A 85 11.86 -12.48 -4.77
CA PHE A 85 10.62 -12.88 -4.11
C PHE A 85 9.87 -13.85 -5.04
N ASP A 86 9.10 -14.79 -4.47
CA ASP A 86 8.54 -15.92 -5.20
C ASP A 86 7.24 -15.64 -5.98
N THR A 87 7.11 -14.44 -6.54
CA THR A 87 5.94 -14.02 -7.32
C THR A 87 6.26 -12.88 -8.27
N ASP A 88 5.56 -12.77 -9.40
CA ASP A 88 5.56 -11.55 -10.23
C ASP A 88 4.84 -10.40 -9.52
N ASN A 89 3.86 -10.69 -8.66
CA ASN A 89 3.08 -9.69 -7.92
C ASN A 89 2.49 -8.61 -8.84
N LEU A 90 1.89 -9.04 -9.97
CA LEU A 90 1.34 -8.11 -10.98
C LEU A 90 0.17 -7.30 -10.46
N ILE A 91 -0.61 -7.88 -9.54
CA ILE A 91 -1.70 -7.24 -8.82
C ILE A 91 -1.61 -7.58 -7.34
N SER A 92 -2.28 -6.82 -6.48
CA SER A 92 -2.36 -7.09 -5.05
C SER A 92 -3.14 -8.38 -4.75
N ASN A 93 -2.79 -9.06 -3.66
CA ASN A 93 -3.60 -10.12 -3.05
C ASN A 93 -4.42 -9.63 -1.85
N GLU A 94 -4.52 -8.32 -1.64
CA GLU A 94 -5.10 -7.69 -0.47
C GLU A 94 -6.49 -7.12 -0.81
N ALA A 95 -7.56 -7.89 -0.58
CA ALA A 95 -8.93 -7.45 -0.86
C ALA A 95 -9.32 -6.21 -0.03
N SER A 96 -8.74 -6.07 1.18
CA SER A 96 -9.03 -5.01 2.14
C SER A 96 -8.21 -3.72 1.96
N TYR A 97 -7.44 -3.58 0.87
CA TYR A 97 -6.49 -2.46 0.73
C TYR A 97 -7.14 -1.06 0.79
N LEU A 98 -8.44 -0.93 0.58
CA LEU A 98 -9.18 0.32 0.69
C LEU A 98 -9.80 0.58 2.08
N ASP A 99 -9.70 -0.37 3.02
CA ASP A 99 -10.38 -0.28 4.31
C ASP A 99 -9.89 0.88 5.19
N VAL A 100 -8.67 1.34 4.98
CA VAL A 100 -8.10 2.50 5.70
C VAL A 100 -8.39 3.86 5.06
N MET A 101 -9.04 3.90 3.89
CA MET A 101 -9.26 5.16 3.17
C MET A 101 -10.05 6.20 3.96
N PRO A 102 -11.14 5.86 4.68
CA PRO A 102 -11.83 6.83 5.54
C PRO A 102 -10.92 7.39 6.64
N ALA A 103 -10.16 6.54 7.32
CA ALA A 103 -9.23 6.98 8.35
C ALA A 103 -8.12 7.90 7.81
N LEU A 104 -7.59 7.61 6.62
CA LEU A 104 -6.60 8.48 5.98
C LEU A 104 -7.17 9.87 5.65
N ARG A 105 -8.46 9.94 5.28
CA ARG A 105 -9.18 11.22 5.07
C ARG A 105 -9.34 11.96 6.39
N GLU A 106 -9.81 11.29 7.45
CA GLU A 106 -9.99 11.87 8.79
C GLU A 106 -8.69 12.38 9.39
N LEU A 107 -7.60 11.65 9.20
CA LEU A 107 -6.25 12.05 9.66
C LEU A 107 -5.59 13.12 8.78
N HIS A 108 -6.27 13.61 7.75
CA HIS A 108 -5.76 14.60 6.80
C HIS A 108 -4.40 14.22 6.20
N VAL A 109 -4.29 12.97 5.75
CA VAL A 109 -3.07 12.44 5.14
C VAL A 109 -2.96 12.97 3.70
N HIS A 110 -2.37 14.15 3.54
CA HIS A 110 -2.25 14.84 2.24
C HIS A 110 -0.85 15.42 2.03
N GLY A 111 -0.46 15.59 0.75
CA GLY A 111 0.81 16.23 0.35
C GLY A 111 2.05 15.43 0.77
N GLY A 112 3.20 16.10 0.82
CA GLY A 112 4.48 15.49 1.20
C GLY A 112 4.92 14.34 0.29
N ALA A 113 5.61 13.35 0.85
CA ALA A 113 6.08 12.18 0.13
C ALA A 113 5.26 10.92 0.47
N TYR A 114 5.04 10.10 -0.54
CA TYR A 114 4.50 8.74 -0.46
C TYR A 114 5.62 7.72 -0.63
N ILE A 115 5.62 6.66 0.16
CA ILE A 115 6.49 5.50 -0.01
C ILE A 115 5.59 4.26 0.02
N GLY A 116 5.67 3.41 -1.00
CA GLY A 116 4.87 2.20 -1.05
C GLY A 116 5.61 1.02 -1.65
N VAL A 117 5.06 -0.18 -1.48
CA VAL A 117 5.61 -1.43 -2.04
C VAL A 117 4.59 -2.09 -2.97
N GLY A 118 5.07 -2.87 -3.92
CA GLY A 118 4.24 -3.71 -4.78
C GLY A 118 3.59 -2.98 -5.97
N PRO A 119 2.46 -3.52 -6.50
CA PRO A 119 1.88 -3.08 -7.77
C PRO A 119 0.97 -1.83 -7.66
N ASP A 120 -0.02 -1.77 -8.51
CA ASP A 120 -0.83 -0.59 -8.81
C ASP A 120 -1.84 -0.16 -7.73
N GLN A 121 -2.11 -0.97 -6.70
CA GLN A 121 -2.89 -0.52 -5.54
C GLN A 121 -2.29 0.74 -4.89
N ASN A 122 -0.99 0.96 -5.02
CA ASN A 122 -0.32 2.18 -4.61
C ASN A 122 -0.95 3.44 -5.21
N PHE A 123 -1.46 3.37 -6.44
CA PHE A 123 -2.05 4.52 -7.11
C PHE A 123 -3.33 5.00 -6.43
N SER A 124 -4.07 4.12 -5.75
CA SER A 124 -5.24 4.51 -4.96
C SER A 124 -4.87 5.34 -3.73
N TYR A 125 -3.80 4.97 -3.02
CA TYR A 125 -3.25 5.78 -1.93
C TYR A 125 -2.65 7.09 -2.43
N ILE A 126 -1.94 7.06 -3.57
CA ILE A 126 -1.39 8.26 -4.22
C ILE A 126 -2.51 9.21 -4.65
N ALA A 127 -3.62 8.70 -5.20
CA ALA A 127 -4.78 9.50 -5.58
C ALA A 127 -5.43 10.17 -4.37
N LEU A 128 -5.53 9.46 -3.22
CA LEU A 128 -6.07 10.03 -1.99
C LEU A 128 -5.12 11.06 -1.38
N GLN A 129 -3.84 10.72 -1.22
CA GLN A 129 -2.84 11.56 -0.54
C GLN A 129 -2.47 12.79 -1.35
N ARG A 130 -2.40 12.68 -2.68
CA ARG A 130 -1.89 13.71 -3.61
C ARG A 130 -0.49 14.21 -3.23
N PRO A 131 0.50 13.30 -3.20
CA PRO A 131 1.86 13.63 -2.77
C PRO A 131 2.58 14.52 -3.79
N GLU A 132 3.62 15.21 -3.33
CA GLU A 132 4.57 15.92 -4.19
C GLU A 132 5.53 14.96 -4.89
N LEU A 133 5.91 13.87 -4.23
CA LEU A 133 6.69 12.76 -4.76
C LEU A 133 6.15 11.43 -4.23
N ALA A 134 6.15 10.43 -5.08
CA ALA A 134 5.81 9.06 -4.73
C ALA A 134 6.98 8.13 -5.08
N PHE A 135 7.40 7.31 -4.12
CA PHE A 135 8.43 6.30 -4.30
C PHE A 135 7.80 4.92 -4.14
N ILE A 136 8.03 4.05 -5.12
CA ILE A 136 7.61 2.65 -5.04
C ILE A 136 8.88 1.81 -4.88
N VAL A 137 9.08 1.30 -3.67
CA VAL A 137 10.30 0.59 -3.27
C VAL A 137 9.98 -0.90 -3.17
N ASP A 138 10.64 -1.71 -3.96
CA ASP A 138 10.48 -3.17 -3.91
C ASP A 138 11.84 -3.84 -4.08
N VAL A 139 12.05 -4.95 -3.39
CA VAL A 139 13.31 -5.71 -3.49
C VAL A 139 13.52 -6.29 -4.89
N ARG A 140 12.45 -6.48 -5.67
CA ARG A 140 12.50 -7.05 -7.01
C ARG A 140 12.67 -5.96 -8.07
N ARG A 141 13.65 -6.16 -8.97
CA ARG A 141 13.78 -5.34 -10.18
C ARG A 141 12.50 -5.41 -11.04
N ASP A 142 11.84 -6.54 -11.06
CA ASP A 142 10.61 -6.76 -11.82
C ASP A 142 9.48 -5.78 -11.43
N ASN A 143 9.39 -5.37 -10.16
CA ASN A 143 8.44 -4.34 -9.75
C ASN A 143 8.75 -2.97 -10.37
N LEU A 144 10.05 -2.58 -10.43
CA LEU A 144 10.45 -1.38 -11.17
C LEU A 144 10.00 -1.46 -12.63
N LEU A 145 10.25 -2.59 -13.29
CA LEU A 145 9.88 -2.80 -14.69
C LEU A 145 8.36 -2.74 -14.90
N GLN A 146 7.59 -3.27 -13.97
CA GLN A 146 6.14 -3.17 -13.97
C GLN A 146 5.67 -1.71 -13.85
N HIS A 147 6.30 -0.91 -12.99
CA HIS A 147 5.98 0.51 -12.88
C HIS A 147 6.39 1.31 -14.12
N LEU A 148 7.37 0.86 -14.91
CA LEU A 148 7.64 1.43 -16.24
C LEU A 148 6.52 1.11 -17.23
N LEU A 149 5.93 -0.10 -17.19
CA LEU A 149 4.72 -0.43 -17.96
C LEU A 149 3.58 0.53 -17.61
N PHE A 150 3.27 0.67 -16.31
CA PHE A 150 2.20 1.56 -15.87
C PHE A 150 2.46 3.02 -16.27
N LYS A 151 3.71 3.52 -16.11
CA LYS A 151 4.09 4.86 -16.55
C LYS A 151 3.87 5.05 -18.06
N ALA A 152 4.20 4.05 -18.88
CA ALA A 152 3.95 4.12 -20.32
C ALA A 152 2.46 4.19 -20.64
N LEU A 153 1.63 3.40 -19.96
CA LEU A 153 0.18 3.43 -20.11
C LEU A 153 -0.41 4.78 -19.69
N PHE A 154 0.00 5.36 -18.56
CA PHE A 154 -0.41 6.71 -18.14
C PHE A 154 0.08 7.81 -19.10
N THR A 155 1.22 7.60 -19.77
CA THR A 155 1.71 8.54 -20.79
C THR A 155 0.84 8.51 -22.04
N LEU A 156 0.37 7.33 -22.44
CA LEU A 156 -0.41 7.09 -23.64
C LEU A 156 -1.90 7.42 -23.49
N ALA A 157 -2.46 7.23 -22.28
CA ALA A 157 -3.90 7.31 -22.04
C ALA A 157 -4.30 8.64 -21.39
N ASP A 158 -5.24 9.35 -21.98
CA ASP A 158 -5.78 10.58 -21.42
C ASP A 158 -6.93 10.33 -20.44
N THR A 159 -7.61 9.20 -20.54
CA THR A 159 -8.74 8.80 -19.71
C THR A 159 -8.50 7.42 -19.09
N ARG A 160 -9.15 7.14 -17.95
CA ARG A 160 -9.12 5.82 -17.31
C ARG A 160 -9.67 4.71 -18.21
N ALA A 161 -10.62 5.04 -19.08
CA ALA A 161 -11.16 4.11 -20.06
C ALA A 161 -10.12 3.70 -21.12
N ASP A 162 -9.37 4.67 -21.65
CA ASP A 162 -8.26 4.40 -22.59
C ASP A 162 -7.11 3.64 -21.90
N TYR A 163 -6.81 3.98 -20.63
CA TYR A 163 -5.83 3.26 -19.82
C TYR A 163 -6.18 1.77 -19.68
N LEU A 164 -7.40 1.48 -19.24
CA LEU A 164 -7.87 0.09 -19.09
C LEU A 164 -7.91 -0.64 -20.43
N ALA A 165 -8.34 0.02 -21.49
CA ALA A 165 -8.38 -0.57 -22.82
C ALA A 165 -6.96 -0.97 -23.31
N ARG A 166 -5.97 -0.08 -23.17
CA ARG A 166 -4.58 -0.35 -23.53
C ARG A 166 -3.97 -1.44 -22.67
N LEU A 167 -4.21 -1.42 -21.35
CA LEU A 167 -3.71 -2.44 -20.43
C LEU A 167 -4.21 -3.84 -20.83
N ASN A 168 -5.45 -3.95 -21.28
CA ASN A 168 -6.10 -5.21 -21.65
C ASN A 168 -6.04 -5.52 -23.17
N GLY A 169 -5.40 -4.66 -23.97
CA GLY A 169 -5.26 -4.86 -25.41
C GLY A 169 -6.57 -4.91 -26.18
N VAL A 170 -7.57 -4.15 -25.72
CA VAL A 170 -8.90 -4.05 -26.34
C VAL A 170 -9.15 -2.65 -26.88
N ARG A 171 -10.20 -2.49 -27.68
CA ARG A 171 -10.60 -1.19 -28.22
C ARG A 171 -11.17 -0.29 -27.12
N ALA A 172 -10.67 0.95 -27.06
CA ALA A 172 -11.18 1.94 -26.13
C ALA A 172 -12.64 2.32 -26.44
N PRO A 173 -13.42 2.66 -25.38
CA PRO A 173 -14.78 3.19 -25.58
C PRO A 173 -14.78 4.46 -26.45
N GLY A 174 -15.84 4.66 -27.24
CA GLY A 174 -16.00 5.87 -28.08
C GLY A 174 -15.15 5.93 -29.33
N VAL A 175 -14.21 5.01 -29.54
CA VAL A 175 -13.50 4.89 -30.82
C VAL A 175 -14.44 4.22 -31.84
N ALA A 176 -14.84 4.98 -32.86
CA ALA A 176 -15.72 4.47 -33.89
C ALA A 176 -15.13 3.21 -34.56
N SER A 177 -15.93 2.16 -34.67
CA SER A 177 -15.59 1.03 -35.51
C SER A 177 -15.63 1.50 -36.96
N GLU A 178 -14.59 1.19 -37.75
CA GLU A 178 -14.62 1.41 -39.21
C GLU A 178 -15.65 0.53 -39.92
N ALA A 179 -16.34 -0.36 -39.20
CA ALA A 179 -17.38 -1.22 -39.75
C ALA A 179 -18.68 -0.42 -39.98
N PRO A 180 -19.26 -0.48 -41.19
CA PRO A 180 -20.52 0.17 -41.50
C PRO A 180 -21.65 -0.36 -40.58
N GLY A 181 -22.28 0.52 -39.79
CA GLY A 181 -23.44 0.19 -38.93
C GLY A 181 -23.14 0.00 -37.45
N ALA A 182 -21.92 0.20 -36.97
CA ALA A 182 -21.63 0.21 -35.55
C ALA A 182 -22.14 1.50 -34.92
N THR A 183 -23.13 1.39 -34.03
CA THR A 183 -23.57 2.52 -33.19
C THR A 183 -22.47 2.81 -32.16
N SER A 184 -21.88 3.98 -32.24
CA SER A 184 -21.02 4.55 -31.22
C SER A 184 -21.87 4.75 -29.95
N GLY A 185 -21.82 3.78 -29.04
CA GLY A 185 -22.32 3.98 -27.68
C GLY A 185 -21.45 5.03 -27.00
N ASN A 186 -22.03 5.93 -26.25
CA ASN A 186 -21.36 7.02 -25.54
C ASN A 186 -20.65 6.46 -24.26
N VAL A 187 -19.84 5.41 -24.44
CA VAL A 187 -19.05 4.74 -23.40
C VAL A 187 -17.72 5.50 -23.30
N GLY A 188 -17.39 5.99 -22.11
CA GLY A 188 -16.18 6.80 -21.87
C GLY A 188 -16.46 8.26 -21.49
N ALA A 189 -17.75 8.62 -21.27
CA ALA A 189 -18.11 9.92 -20.74
C ALA A 189 -17.65 10.08 -19.28
N ALA A 190 -17.26 11.29 -18.88
CA ALA A 190 -17.05 11.63 -17.48
C ALA A 190 -18.31 11.26 -16.66
N GLY A 191 -18.17 10.33 -15.68
CA GLY A 191 -19.28 9.82 -14.87
C GLY A 191 -19.62 8.33 -15.06
N GLU A 192 -18.95 7.62 -15.97
CA GLU A 192 -19.11 6.17 -16.08
C GLU A 192 -18.55 5.45 -14.83
N THR A 193 -19.26 4.42 -14.34
CA THR A 193 -18.78 3.65 -13.18
C THR A 193 -17.63 2.71 -13.57
N ILE A 194 -16.80 2.36 -12.60
CA ILE A 194 -15.74 1.36 -12.85
C ILE A 194 -16.32 0.01 -13.28
N ASP A 195 -17.50 -0.37 -12.76
CA ASP A 195 -18.18 -1.60 -13.15
C ASP A 195 -18.58 -1.59 -14.63
N ALA A 196 -19.03 -0.44 -15.15
CA ALA A 196 -19.37 -0.27 -16.57
C ALA A 196 -18.11 -0.35 -17.46
N LEU A 197 -17.01 0.26 -17.03
CA LEU A 197 -15.71 0.16 -17.73
C LEU A 197 -15.21 -1.28 -17.76
N LEU A 198 -15.25 -2.00 -16.63
CA LEU A 198 -14.85 -3.41 -16.56
C LEU A 198 -15.74 -4.29 -17.46
N SER A 199 -17.04 -4.03 -17.49
CA SER A 199 -17.96 -4.72 -18.41
C SER A 199 -17.61 -4.45 -19.89
N HIS A 200 -17.26 -3.20 -20.23
CA HIS A 200 -16.78 -2.86 -21.57
C HIS A 200 -15.53 -3.66 -21.93
N ILE A 201 -14.50 -3.66 -21.05
CA ILE A 201 -13.24 -4.39 -21.28
C ILE A 201 -13.48 -5.88 -21.57
N GLN A 202 -14.46 -6.51 -20.90
CA GLN A 202 -14.79 -7.93 -21.10
C GLN A 202 -15.47 -8.22 -22.45
N THR A 203 -16.09 -7.22 -23.07
CA THR A 203 -16.92 -7.40 -24.28
C THR A 203 -16.36 -6.68 -25.52
N ALA A 204 -15.42 -5.75 -25.33
CA ALA A 204 -14.84 -4.96 -26.40
C ALA A 204 -14.05 -5.83 -27.39
N PRO A 205 -14.01 -5.46 -28.68
CA PRO A 205 -13.12 -6.11 -29.65
C PRO A 205 -11.64 -5.95 -29.22
N GLY A 206 -10.86 -7.03 -29.36
CA GLY A 206 -9.44 -7.03 -29.01
C GLY A 206 -9.06 -8.27 -28.19
N GLY A 207 -8.05 -8.12 -27.34
CA GLY A 207 -7.51 -9.18 -26.49
C GLY A 207 -6.39 -9.98 -27.17
N PRO A 208 -6.04 -11.16 -26.66
CA PRO A 208 -4.84 -11.90 -27.07
C PRO A 208 -4.77 -12.14 -28.58
N GLY A 209 -3.63 -11.78 -29.18
CA GLY A 209 -3.39 -11.98 -30.62
C GLY A 209 -4.12 -11.01 -31.55
N SER A 210 -4.87 -10.05 -31.03
CA SER A 210 -5.60 -9.05 -31.84
C SER A 210 -4.68 -7.92 -32.34
N PRO A 211 -5.10 -7.18 -33.40
CA PRO A 211 -4.42 -5.96 -33.81
C PRO A 211 -4.39 -4.89 -32.72
N GLU A 212 -5.43 -4.77 -31.90
CA GLU A 212 -5.53 -3.84 -30.77
C GLU A 212 -4.46 -4.14 -29.71
N ALA A 213 -4.30 -5.41 -29.34
CA ALA A 213 -3.26 -5.85 -28.41
C ALA A 213 -1.86 -5.58 -28.97
N ALA A 214 -1.61 -5.94 -30.23
CA ALA A 214 -0.33 -5.68 -30.88
C ALA A 214 0.00 -4.18 -30.94
N ALA A 215 -0.99 -3.33 -31.24
CA ALA A 215 -0.83 -1.88 -31.27
C ALA A 215 -0.56 -1.30 -29.87
N ALA A 216 -1.27 -1.76 -28.84
CA ALA A 216 -1.06 -1.34 -27.45
C ALA A 216 0.35 -1.68 -26.97
N MET A 217 0.82 -2.91 -27.20
CA MET A 217 2.17 -3.36 -26.84
C MET A 217 3.25 -2.57 -27.57
N ALA A 218 3.11 -2.36 -28.89
CA ALA A 218 4.06 -1.57 -29.67
C ALA A 218 4.13 -0.11 -29.20
N ALA A 219 3.00 0.49 -28.82
CA ALA A 219 2.95 1.84 -28.27
C ALA A 219 3.67 1.91 -26.91
N VAL A 220 3.44 0.94 -26.02
CA VAL A 220 4.14 0.82 -24.73
C VAL A 220 5.65 0.69 -24.94
N ASP A 221 6.11 -0.22 -25.81
CA ASP A 221 7.52 -0.40 -26.13
C ASP A 221 8.17 0.91 -26.61
N SER A 222 7.47 1.64 -27.48
CA SER A 222 7.94 2.93 -28.02
C SER A 222 8.09 3.98 -26.92
N VAL A 223 7.14 4.07 -26.02
CA VAL A 223 7.18 5.05 -24.91
C VAL A 223 8.26 4.66 -23.89
N VAL A 224 8.36 3.39 -23.50
CA VAL A 224 9.40 2.90 -22.58
C VAL A 224 10.80 3.22 -23.10
N ALA A 225 11.03 3.13 -24.40
CA ALA A 225 12.31 3.47 -25.02
C ALA A 225 12.70 4.95 -24.84
N THR A 226 11.73 5.84 -24.56
CA THR A 226 11.98 7.29 -24.36
C THR A 226 12.32 7.66 -22.92
N PHE A 227 12.19 6.76 -21.94
CA PHE A 227 12.37 7.07 -20.51
C PHE A 227 13.83 7.35 -20.11
N GLY A 228 14.79 7.01 -20.97
CA GLY A 228 16.21 7.30 -20.73
C GLY A 228 16.92 6.33 -19.79
N LEU A 229 16.22 5.30 -19.28
CA LEU A 229 16.80 4.26 -18.43
C LEU A 229 17.58 3.23 -19.27
N ALA A 230 18.71 2.77 -18.73
CA ALA A 230 19.50 1.70 -19.32
C ALA A 230 18.81 0.34 -19.10
N LEU A 231 17.91 -0.04 -19.99
CA LEU A 231 17.19 -1.32 -19.95
C LEU A 231 17.88 -2.37 -20.82
N SER A 232 18.13 -3.55 -20.25
CA SER A 232 18.63 -4.72 -20.97
C SER A 232 17.55 -5.29 -21.92
N ALA A 233 17.93 -6.24 -22.75
CA ALA A 233 16.97 -7.00 -23.58
C ALA A 233 15.98 -7.78 -22.70
N ASP A 234 16.48 -8.37 -21.59
CA ASP A 234 15.66 -9.13 -20.63
C ASP A 234 14.69 -8.22 -19.86
N ASP A 235 15.10 -6.99 -19.47
CA ASP A 235 14.20 -6.00 -18.86
C ASP A 235 13.01 -5.68 -19.80
N ARG A 236 13.30 -5.44 -21.07
CA ARG A 236 12.25 -5.16 -22.09
C ARG A 236 11.36 -6.37 -22.32
N ALA A 237 11.93 -7.57 -22.37
CA ALA A 237 11.15 -8.80 -22.46
C ALA A 237 10.24 -9.00 -21.25
N THR A 238 10.72 -8.66 -20.05
CA THR A 238 9.93 -8.72 -18.81
C THR A 238 8.76 -7.73 -18.84
N ILE A 239 8.99 -6.46 -19.24
CA ILE A 239 7.91 -5.46 -19.39
C ILE A 239 6.85 -5.98 -20.38
N ARG A 240 7.27 -6.54 -21.51
CA ARG A 240 6.37 -7.09 -22.52
C ARG A 240 5.58 -8.28 -21.98
N ARG A 241 6.24 -9.23 -21.31
CA ARG A 241 5.59 -10.37 -20.65
C ARG A 241 4.53 -9.93 -19.64
N PHE A 242 4.79 -8.90 -18.85
CA PHE A 242 3.79 -8.36 -17.92
C PHE A 242 2.57 -7.81 -18.66
N HIS A 243 2.78 -7.03 -19.73
CA HIS A 243 1.67 -6.52 -20.52
C HIS A 243 0.88 -7.65 -21.19
N GLU A 244 1.58 -8.66 -21.76
CA GLU A 244 0.94 -9.87 -22.30
C GLU A 244 0.07 -10.58 -21.26
N THR A 245 0.56 -10.71 -20.00
CA THR A 245 -0.19 -11.35 -18.92
C THR A 245 -1.48 -10.58 -18.57
N PHE A 246 -1.44 -9.24 -18.56
CA PHE A 246 -2.65 -8.41 -18.38
C PHE A 246 -3.62 -8.59 -19.55
N ILE A 247 -3.13 -8.66 -20.79
CA ILE A 247 -3.95 -8.86 -21.99
C ILE A 247 -4.59 -10.27 -21.98
N GLU A 248 -3.81 -11.30 -21.63
CA GLU A 248 -4.28 -12.70 -21.63
C GLU A 248 -5.32 -12.98 -20.55
N ALA A 249 -5.07 -12.51 -19.32
CA ALA A 249 -5.96 -12.76 -18.19
C ALA A 249 -7.08 -11.73 -18.07
N GLY A 250 -6.89 -10.53 -18.61
CA GLY A 250 -7.84 -9.44 -18.55
C GLY A 250 -8.20 -9.07 -17.10
N PRO A 251 -9.43 -8.58 -16.87
CA PRO A 251 -9.93 -8.27 -15.53
C PRO A 251 -10.02 -9.48 -14.59
N GLY A 252 -9.89 -10.69 -15.11
CA GLY A 252 -9.83 -11.94 -14.34
C GLY A 252 -8.45 -12.27 -13.76
N LEU A 253 -7.41 -11.50 -14.04
CA LEU A 253 -6.07 -11.72 -13.50
C LEU A 253 -6.11 -11.87 -11.98
N GLN A 254 -5.43 -12.90 -11.45
CA GLN A 254 -5.30 -13.15 -10.01
C GLN A 254 -3.83 -13.18 -9.60
N PHE A 255 -3.58 -12.81 -8.34
CA PHE A 255 -2.25 -12.96 -7.74
C PHE A 255 -1.79 -14.42 -7.78
N ASN A 256 -0.54 -14.63 -8.15
CA ASN A 256 0.07 -15.94 -8.22
C ASN A 256 1.47 -15.93 -7.59
N SER A 257 1.85 -17.04 -6.94
CA SER A 257 3.19 -17.30 -6.43
C SER A 257 3.80 -18.47 -7.19
N TYR A 258 5.06 -18.37 -7.55
CA TYR A 258 5.76 -19.41 -8.31
C TYR A 258 5.72 -20.76 -7.58
N GLY A 259 5.41 -21.81 -8.33
CA GLY A 259 5.37 -23.18 -7.83
C GLY A 259 4.29 -23.47 -6.78
N ARG A 260 3.31 -22.57 -6.60
CA ARG A 260 2.17 -22.76 -5.70
C ARG A 260 0.87 -22.79 -6.48
N THR A 261 -0.09 -23.60 -6.01
CA THR A 261 -1.44 -23.54 -6.55
C THR A 261 -2.08 -22.18 -6.22
N PRO A 262 -2.68 -21.48 -7.20
CA PRO A 262 -3.42 -20.25 -6.94
C PRO A 262 -4.47 -20.46 -5.86
N ARG A 263 -4.62 -19.52 -4.95
CA ARG A 263 -5.58 -19.59 -3.85
C ARG A 263 -6.90 -19.00 -4.31
N PRO A 264 -8.03 -19.74 -4.22
CA PRO A 264 -9.32 -19.30 -4.79
C PRO A 264 -9.90 -18.05 -4.10
N TRP A 265 -9.40 -17.68 -2.92
CA TRP A 265 -9.83 -16.50 -2.19
C TRP A 265 -9.01 -15.24 -2.50
N TYR A 266 -7.98 -15.32 -3.34
CA TYR A 266 -7.33 -14.10 -3.81
C TYR A 266 -8.25 -13.35 -4.76
N PRO A 267 -8.35 -12.01 -4.63
CA PRO A 267 -9.20 -11.23 -5.50
C PRO A 267 -8.71 -11.25 -6.94
N THR A 268 -9.65 -11.12 -7.87
CA THR A 268 -9.32 -10.78 -9.26
C THR A 268 -8.99 -9.31 -9.39
N TYR A 269 -8.36 -8.92 -10.48
CA TYR A 269 -8.08 -7.51 -10.78
C TYR A 269 -9.37 -6.68 -10.82
N ALA A 270 -10.43 -7.21 -11.46
CA ALA A 270 -11.74 -6.57 -11.44
C ALA A 270 -12.27 -6.33 -10.02
N GLN A 271 -12.15 -7.31 -9.13
CA GLN A 271 -12.60 -7.17 -7.74
C GLN A 271 -11.79 -6.10 -6.99
N LEU A 272 -10.48 -6.01 -7.22
CA LEU A 272 -9.66 -4.95 -6.62
C LEU A 272 -10.06 -3.57 -7.13
N LEU A 273 -10.28 -3.41 -8.44
CA LEU A 273 -10.65 -2.13 -9.03
C LEU A 273 -12.05 -1.66 -8.62
N ALA A 274 -12.99 -2.59 -8.45
CA ALA A 274 -14.37 -2.32 -8.04
C ALA A 274 -14.55 -2.33 -6.50
N ALA A 275 -13.49 -2.59 -5.73
CA ALA A 275 -13.55 -2.66 -4.28
C ALA A 275 -14.10 -1.37 -3.67
N ARG A 276 -14.78 -1.51 -2.54
CA ARG A 276 -15.37 -0.40 -1.80
C ARG A 276 -14.70 -0.26 -0.44
N ASP A 277 -14.54 0.97 -0.02
CA ASP A 277 -14.11 1.28 1.34
C ASP A 277 -15.23 0.97 2.37
N PRO A 278 -14.96 1.06 3.68
CA PRO A 278 -15.95 0.81 4.72
C PRO A 278 -17.20 1.71 4.67
N GLU A 279 -17.12 2.86 4.02
CA GLU A 279 -18.24 3.79 3.83
C GLU A 279 -19.07 3.44 2.58
N GLY A 280 -18.66 2.42 1.83
CA GLY A 280 -19.33 1.95 0.62
C GLY A 280 -18.93 2.70 -0.66
N ALA A 281 -17.97 3.63 -0.58
CA ALA A 281 -17.47 4.35 -1.75
C ALA A 281 -16.46 3.50 -2.52
N GLN A 282 -16.53 3.52 -3.86
CA GLN A 282 -15.46 3.02 -4.71
C GLN A 282 -14.28 3.99 -4.61
N ALA A 283 -13.11 3.54 -4.19
CA ALA A 283 -11.96 4.37 -3.86
C ALA A 283 -10.66 3.92 -4.54
N SER A 284 -10.75 3.06 -5.56
CA SER A 284 -9.60 2.77 -6.42
C SER A 284 -9.27 3.99 -7.29
N TYR A 285 -8.01 4.13 -7.71
CA TYR A 285 -7.58 5.23 -8.59
C TYR A 285 -8.29 5.26 -9.95
N LEU A 286 -8.96 4.17 -10.33
CA LEU A 286 -9.76 4.06 -11.55
C LEU A 286 -11.28 4.22 -11.30
N ALA A 287 -11.71 4.41 -10.05
CA ALA A 287 -13.12 4.61 -9.74
C ALA A 287 -13.63 5.98 -10.20
N ASP A 288 -12.75 6.98 -10.20
CA ASP A 288 -13.06 8.37 -10.53
C ASP A 288 -12.07 8.93 -11.55
N GLU A 289 -12.56 9.75 -12.51
CA GLU A 289 -11.72 10.34 -13.56
C GLU A 289 -10.76 11.39 -13.00
N ALA A 290 -11.13 12.12 -11.94
CA ALA A 290 -10.26 13.14 -11.35
C ALA A 290 -9.11 12.50 -10.56
N ASP A 291 -9.35 11.37 -9.89
CA ASP A 291 -8.30 10.61 -9.20
C ASP A 291 -7.36 9.94 -10.21
N TYR A 292 -7.91 9.35 -11.29
CA TYR A 292 -7.10 8.88 -12.41
C TYR A 292 -6.24 9.99 -13.02
N ALA A 293 -6.84 11.13 -13.33
CA ALA A 293 -6.14 12.26 -13.95
C ALA A 293 -5.01 12.78 -13.05
N TRP A 294 -5.22 12.83 -11.73
CA TRP A 294 -4.18 13.20 -10.80
C TRP A 294 -2.97 12.23 -10.87
N VAL A 295 -3.21 10.92 -10.79
CA VAL A 295 -2.13 9.91 -10.87
C VAL A 295 -1.44 9.98 -12.25
N ARG A 296 -2.20 10.09 -13.33
CA ARG A 296 -1.67 10.28 -14.68
C ARG A 296 -0.74 11.49 -14.77
N ASP A 297 -1.18 12.63 -14.25
CA ASP A 297 -0.41 13.86 -14.32
C ASP A 297 0.84 13.78 -13.45
N LEU A 298 0.77 13.12 -12.30
CA LEU A 298 1.93 12.85 -11.45
C LEU A 298 2.94 11.92 -12.17
N GLN A 299 2.47 10.89 -12.88
CA GLN A 299 3.29 10.00 -13.70
C GLN A 299 3.94 10.74 -14.86
N ARG A 300 3.19 11.57 -15.58
CA ARG A 300 3.69 12.39 -16.70
C ARG A 300 4.67 13.46 -16.21
N ALA A 301 4.49 13.94 -14.99
CA ALA A 301 5.40 14.88 -14.33
C ALA A 301 6.70 14.23 -13.79
N ASN A 302 6.94 12.94 -14.01
CA ASN A 302 8.09 12.19 -13.47
C ASN A 302 8.16 12.21 -11.93
N ARG A 303 7.02 12.25 -11.27
CA ARG A 303 6.91 12.36 -9.80
C ARG A 303 6.60 11.03 -9.11
N VAL A 304 6.43 9.95 -9.88
CA VAL A 304 6.40 8.57 -9.39
C VAL A 304 7.73 7.91 -9.75
N ILE A 305 8.47 7.49 -8.75
CA ILE A 305 9.85 7.02 -8.86
C ILE A 305 9.91 5.58 -8.37
N PRO A 306 10.01 4.59 -9.29
CA PRO A 306 10.20 3.20 -8.88
C PRO A 306 11.66 2.99 -8.46
N VAL A 307 11.87 2.29 -7.35
CA VAL A 307 13.17 2.04 -6.72
C VAL A 307 13.32 0.56 -6.44
N VAL A 308 14.43 -0.02 -6.86
CA VAL A 308 14.81 -1.37 -6.41
C VAL A 308 15.49 -1.24 -5.06
N GLY A 309 14.91 -1.82 -4.00
CA GLY A 309 15.48 -1.68 -2.68
C GLY A 309 14.91 -2.64 -1.65
N ASP A 310 15.76 -3.12 -0.76
CA ASP A 310 15.35 -3.84 0.44
C ASP A 310 14.99 -2.83 1.53
N LEU A 311 13.78 -2.88 2.04
CA LEU A 311 13.33 -1.98 3.12
C LEU A 311 14.16 -2.16 4.40
N ALA A 312 14.74 -3.35 4.63
CA ALA A 312 15.67 -3.64 5.72
C ALA A 312 17.15 -3.49 5.31
N GLY A 313 17.41 -3.10 4.05
CA GLY A 313 18.77 -2.90 3.51
C GLY A 313 19.48 -1.68 4.06
N GLU A 314 20.71 -1.50 3.64
CA GLU A 314 21.55 -0.39 4.14
C GLU A 314 21.47 0.88 3.28
N HIS A 315 20.80 0.83 2.13
CA HIS A 315 20.86 1.91 1.14
C HIS A 315 19.50 2.57 0.86
N ALA A 316 18.55 1.87 0.22
CA ALA A 316 17.38 2.49 -0.43
C ALA A 316 16.59 3.44 0.47
N LEU A 317 16.08 2.99 1.63
CA LEU A 317 15.29 3.86 2.51
C LEU A 317 16.10 4.98 3.14
N ARG A 318 17.38 4.75 3.43
CA ARG A 318 18.26 5.80 4.00
C ARG A 318 18.55 6.88 2.99
N ALA A 319 18.93 6.49 1.76
CA ALA A 319 19.16 7.44 0.66
C ALA A 319 17.88 8.22 0.33
N LEU A 320 16.72 7.56 0.38
CA LEU A 320 15.42 8.21 0.21
C LEU A 320 15.16 9.24 1.32
N GLY A 321 15.47 8.91 2.59
CA GLY A 321 15.37 9.84 3.70
C GLY A 321 16.27 11.08 3.52
N ASP A 322 17.49 10.91 3.01
CA ASP A 322 18.40 12.02 2.68
C ASP A 322 17.83 12.88 1.56
N GLU A 323 17.29 12.27 0.51
CA GLU A 323 16.66 12.98 -0.60
C GLU A 323 15.44 13.79 -0.16
N LEU A 324 14.59 13.23 0.70
CA LEU A 324 13.43 13.94 1.26
C LEU A 324 13.86 15.13 2.11
N ARG A 325 14.89 14.99 2.96
CA ARG A 325 15.45 16.11 3.73
C ARG A 325 16.01 17.20 2.82
N ARG A 326 16.74 16.82 1.76
CA ARG A 326 17.28 17.76 0.77
C ARG A 326 16.18 18.58 0.10
N ARG A 327 15.00 17.97 -0.12
CA ARG A 327 13.81 18.63 -0.70
C ARG A 327 12.91 19.30 0.33
N THR A 328 13.20 19.17 1.61
CA THR A 328 12.34 19.67 2.69
C THR A 328 10.93 19.04 2.63
N LEU A 329 10.86 17.76 2.23
CA LEU A 329 9.63 16.99 2.16
C LEU A 329 9.49 16.06 3.36
N THR A 330 8.28 15.96 3.90
CA THR A 330 7.92 15.04 4.98
C THR A 330 7.34 13.77 4.39
N THR A 331 7.74 12.61 4.90
CA THR A 331 7.10 11.32 4.61
C THR A 331 5.70 11.33 5.18
N ARG A 332 4.68 11.39 4.35
CA ARG A 332 3.28 11.48 4.79
C ARG A 332 2.64 10.12 4.96
N LEU A 333 2.91 9.19 4.04
CA LEU A 333 2.37 7.85 4.10
C LEU A 333 3.42 6.83 3.67
N ILE A 334 3.55 5.76 4.46
CA ILE A 334 4.24 4.53 4.07
C ILE A 334 3.19 3.43 3.94
N TYR A 335 3.10 2.81 2.77
CA TYR A 335 2.34 1.58 2.56
C TYR A 335 3.30 0.40 2.48
N ALA A 336 3.35 -0.38 3.55
CA ALA A 336 4.28 -1.50 3.69
C ALA A 336 3.70 -2.85 3.22
N SER A 337 2.41 -2.90 2.82
CA SER A 337 1.75 -4.17 2.52
C SER A 337 1.95 -5.16 3.69
N ASN A 338 2.28 -6.41 3.41
CA ASN A 338 2.59 -7.43 4.41
C ASN A 338 4.09 -7.71 4.57
N VAL A 339 4.96 -6.79 4.14
CA VAL A 339 6.42 -6.98 4.16
C VAL A 339 6.93 -7.21 5.57
N GLU A 340 6.39 -6.52 6.58
CA GLU A 340 6.80 -6.67 7.97
C GLU A 340 6.71 -8.11 8.48
N PHE A 341 5.72 -8.89 8.01
CA PHE A 341 5.61 -10.32 8.34
C PHE A 341 6.84 -11.11 7.86
N TYR A 342 7.32 -10.82 6.66
CA TYR A 342 8.53 -11.46 6.10
C TYR A 342 9.79 -11.01 6.82
N LEU A 343 9.90 -9.72 7.14
CA LEU A 343 11.07 -9.15 7.85
C LEU A 343 11.19 -9.71 9.27
N VAL A 344 10.07 -9.85 10.00
CA VAL A 344 10.05 -10.50 11.32
C VAL A 344 10.51 -11.95 11.22
N ARG A 345 10.02 -12.69 10.22
CA ARG A 345 10.44 -14.09 10.00
C ARG A 345 11.89 -14.23 9.57
N ALA A 346 12.42 -13.28 8.84
CA ALA A 346 13.83 -13.23 8.43
C ALA A 346 14.76 -12.71 9.53
N GLY A 347 14.22 -12.14 10.61
CA GLY A 347 15.02 -11.52 11.68
C GLY A 347 15.63 -10.16 11.29
N THR A 348 15.08 -9.50 10.27
CA THR A 348 15.58 -8.21 9.74
C THR A 348 14.65 -7.04 10.05
N PHE A 349 13.60 -7.26 10.83
CA PHE A 349 12.62 -6.23 11.15
C PHE A 349 13.23 -5.02 11.87
N ASP A 350 14.18 -5.23 12.79
CA ASP A 350 14.83 -4.14 13.52
C ASP A 350 15.62 -3.20 12.58
N ALA A 351 16.22 -3.75 11.52
CA ALA A 351 16.88 -2.95 10.48
C ALA A 351 15.87 -2.10 9.70
N PHE A 352 14.71 -2.66 9.34
CA PHE A 352 13.61 -1.89 8.73
C PHE A 352 13.13 -0.77 9.65
N ALA A 353 12.87 -1.06 10.92
CA ALA A 353 12.41 -0.06 11.89
C ALA A 353 13.44 1.07 12.08
N ALA A 354 14.74 0.73 12.11
CA ALA A 354 15.83 1.70 12.14
C ALA A 354 15.87 2.56 10.86
N ASN A 355 15.63 1.97 9.69
CA ASN A 355 15.56 2.70 8.43
C ASN A 355 14.37 3.66 8.39
N VAL A 356 13.18 3.23 8.83
CA VAL A 356 11.99 4.09 8.95
C VAL A 356 12.26 5.26 9.88
N ALA A 357 13.00 5.06 10.98
CA ALA A 357 13.38 6.12 11.91
C ALA A 357 14.32 7.18 11.30
N THR A 358 14.93 6.91 10.14
CA THR A 358 15.71 7.93 9.41
C THR A 358 14.88 8.85 8.53
N LEU A 359 13.62 8.54 8.30
CA LEU A 359 12.75 9.33 7.42
C LEU A 359 12.26 10.61 8.14
N PRO A 360 12.11 11.73 7.42
CA PRO A 360 11.48 12.93 7.97
C PRO A 360 9.97 12.69 8.15
N VAL A 361 9.49 12.69 9.39
CA VAL A 361 8.09 12.43 9.76
C VAL A 361 7.53 13.52 10.67
N ASP A 362 6.20 13.69 10.71
CA ASP A 362 5.47 14.58 11.61
C ASP A 362 4.21 13.91 12.17
N ALA A 363 3.37 14.68 12.87
CA ALA A 363 2.15 14.19 13.50
C ALA A 363 1.09 13.62 12.51
N HIS A 364 1.18 13.97 11.23
CA HIS A 364 0.27 13.49 10.19
C HIS A 364 0.85 12.31 9.38
N SER A 365 2.06 11.89 9.71
CA SER A 365 2.73 10.78 9.04
C SER A 365 2.20 9.44 9.53
N VAL A 366 1.86 8.54 8.60
CA VAL A 366 1.26 7.24 8.91
C VAL A 366 1.94 6.10 8.18
N LEU A 367 1.87 4.90 8.77
CA LEU A 367 2.24 3.64 8.14
C LEU A 367 1.00 2.77 8.05
N VAL A 368 0.68 2.32 6.85
CA VAL A 368 -0.37 1.36 6.53
C VAL A 368 0.27 0.01 6.26
N ARG A 369 -0.27 -1.03 6.87
CA ARG A 369 0.19 -2.41 6.71
C ARG A 369 -0.96 -3.37 6.51
N SER A 370 -0.69 -4.49 5.85
CA SER A 370 -1.65 -5.57 5.62
C SER A 370 -1.32 -6.76 6.50
N VAL A 371 -2.31 -7.24 7.23
CA VAL A 371 -2.21 -8.37 8.13
C VAL A 371 -3.04 -9.53 7.59
N PHE A 372 -2.41 -10.68 7.38
CA PHE A 372 -3.11 -11.88 6.97
C PHE A 372 -3.35 -12.79 8.17
N PRO A 373 -4.55 -13.40 8.32
CA PRO A 373 -4.80 -14.32 9.42
C PRO A 373 -3.86 -15.52 9.31
N THR A 374 -3.11 -15.78 10.38
CA THR A 374 -2.22 -16.93 10.50
C THR A 374 -2.59 -17.74 11.74
N GLY A 375 -3.18 -18.91 11.55
CA GLY A 375 -3.51 -19.82 12.66
C GLY A 375 -4.51 -19.21 13.65
N LEU A 376 -4.11 -19.08 14.93
CA LEU A 376 -4.95 -18.55 16.02
C LEU A 376 -5.03 -16.99 16.05
N PHE A 377 -4.28 -16.32 15.21
CA PHE A 377 -4.27 -14.86 15.16
C PHE A 377 -5.44 -14.34 14.31
N ARG A 378 -6.43 -13.77 14.97
CA ARG A 378 -7.43 -12.92 14.34
C ARG A 378 -6.92 -11.50 14.40
N PRO A 379 -6.77 -10.82 13.26
CA PRO A 379 -6.42 -9.41 13.24
C PRO A 379 -7.49 -8.59 13.98
N ALA A 380 -7.17 -7.34 14.24
CA ALA A 380 -7.91 -6.33 14.97
C ALA A 380 -9.45 -6.30 14.75
N PRO A 381 -10.20 -5.59 15.60
CA PRO A 381 -11.67 -5.50 15.57
C PRO A 381 -12.26 -5.10 14.21
N GLN A 382 -11.50 -4.40 13.37
CA GLN A 382 -11.87 -3.95 12.02
C GLN A 382 -11.79 -5.05 10.94
N SER A 383 -11.35 -6.28 11.28
CA SER A 383 -11.31 -7.38 10.30
C SER A 383 -12.70 -7.74 9.84
N ARG A 384 -12.90 -7.78 8.52
CA ARG A 384 -14.12 -8.30 7.90
C ARG A 384 -13.95 -9.79 7.65
N PRO A 385 -14.94 -10.63 8.00
CA PRO A 385 -14.85 -12.08 7.79
C PRO A 385 -14.65 -12.50 6.32
N GLU A 386 -15.19 -11.71 5.40
CA GLU A 386 -15.09 -11.88 3.96
C GLU A 386 -13.73 -11.51 3.37
N ASP A 387 -12.97 -10.65 4.05
CA ASP A 387 -11.65 -10.20 3.62
C ASP A 387 -10.57 -11.12 4.19
N TYR A 388 -9.75 -11.67 3.31
CA TYR A 388 -8.62 -12.51 3.71
C TYR A 388 -7.47 -11.73 4.34
N SER A 389 -7.45 -10.41 4.17
CA SER A 389 -6.48 -9.49 4.76
C SER A 389 -7.19 -8.43 5.61
N THR A 390 -6.44 -7.79 6.50
CA THR A 390 -6.91 -6.64 7.27
C THR A 390 -5.88 -5.54 7.17
N GLN A 391 -6.31 -4.34 6.83
CA GLN A 391 -5.44 -3.16 6.87
C GLN A 391 -5.41 -2.60 8.29
N THR A 392 -4.21 -2.28 8.78
CA THR A 392 -4.01 -1.54 10.02
C THR A 392 -3.17 -0.31 9.76
N LEU A 393 -3.35 0.71 10.59
CA LEU A 393 -2.70 2.00 10.47
C LEU A 393 -2.06 2.38 11.80
N VAL A 394 -0.84 2.90 11.75
CA VAL A 394 -0.13 3.45 12.91
C VAL A 394 0.47 4.81 12.57
N ARG A 395 0.51 5.75 13.52
CA ARG A 395 1.27 7.00 13.31
C ARG A 395 2.76 6.70 13.26
N LEU A 396 3.45 7.24 12.28
CA LEU A 396 4.90 7.01 12.14
C LEU A 396 5.70 7.54 13.34
N THR A 397 5.24 8.60 13.99
CA THR A 397 5.85 9.11 15.23
C THR A 397 5.78 8.10 16.37
N ASP A 398 4.66 7.38 16.51
CA ASP A 398 4.50 6.33 17.52
C ASP A 398 5.32 5.10 17.18
N PHE A 399 5.33 4.71 15.91
CA PHE A 399 6.17 3.62 15.41
C PHE A 399 7.66 3.88 15.71
N VAL A 400 8.16 5.07 15.34
CA VAL A 400 9.57 5.46 15.56
C VAL A 400 9.90 5.52 17.05
N ARG A 401 9.04 6.12 17.87
CA ARG A 401 9.22 6.18 19.33
C ARG A 401 9.35 4.77 19.92
N ARG A 402 8.48 3.85 19.52
CA ARG A 402 8.51 2.47 20.00
C ARG A 402 9.75 1.71 19.50
N ALA A 403 10.11 1.85 18.25
CA ALA A 403 11.31 1.25 17.68
C ALA A 403 12.60 1.67 18.42
N GLN A 404 12.66 2.92 18.88
CA GLN A 404 13.81 3.47 19.64
C GLN A 404 13.74 3.16 21.14
N GLY A 405 12.61 2.66 21.65
CA GLY A 405 12.37 2.39 23.07
C GLY A 405 12.12 0.91 23.37
N GLU A 406 10.88 0.55 23.68
CA GLU A 406 10.50 -0.79 24.14
C GLU A 406 10.50 -1.85 23.04
N GLY A 407 10.37 -1.45 21.77
CA GLY A 407 10.22 -2.35 20.64
C GLY A 407 8.91 -3.14 20.69
N TRP A 408 8.91 -4.33 20.07
CA TRP A 408 7.79 -5.27 20.03
C TRP A 408 8.27 -6.67 20.40
N SER A 409 7.49 -7.37 21.22
CA SER A 409 7.85 -8.73 21.66
C SER A 409 7.60 -9.79 20.59
N ASN A 410 6.67 -9.52 19.66
CA ASN A 410 6.27 -10.46 18.60
C ASN A 410 5.49 -9.73 17.51
N TYR A 411 5.17 -10.44 16.41
CA TYR A 411 4.44 -9.88 15.27
C TYR A 411 3.02 -9.39 15.63
N ARG A 412 2.33 -10.03 16.60
CA ARG A 412 1.00 -9.59 17.04
C ARG A 412 1.10 -8.20 17.69
N ASP A 413 2.07 -8.02 18.59
CA ASP A 413 2.31 -6.74 19.26
C ASP A 413 2.58 -5.65 18.20
N LEU A 414 3.38 -5.96 17.18
CA LEU A 414 3.69 -5.05 16.09
C LEU A 414 2.45 -4.53 15.37
N VAL A 415 1.47 -5.38 15.11
CA VAL A 415 0.30 -5.00 14.30
C VAL A 415 -0.89 -4.52 15.14
N THR A 416 -0.83 -4.61 16.48
CA THR A 416 -1.93 -4.21 17.37
C THR A 416 -1.58 -3.03 18.29
N ILE A 417 -0.35 -2.93 18.75
CA ILE A 417 0.05 -1.85 19.65
C ILE A 417 0.19 -0.55 18.85
N ASP A 418 -0.34 0.53 19.38
CA ASP A 418 -0.39 1.85 18.75
C ASP A 418 -1.18 1.90 17.42
N ALA A 419 -1.89 0.81 17.06
CA ALA A 419 -2.78 0.84 15.90
C ALA A 419 -3.88 1.90 16.11
N VAL A 420 -4.09 2.74 15.12
CA VAL A 420 -5.19 3.71 15.12
C VAL A 420 -6.50 2.94 15.07
N THR A 421 -7.39 3.21 16.06
CA THR A 421 -8.71 2.62 16.05
C THR A 421 -9.54 3.28 14.95
N LEU A 422 -9.98 2.49 14.00
CA LEU A 422 -10.94 2.94 12.99
C LEU A 422 -12.32 2.80 13.61
N GLU A 423 -12.97 3.90 13.97
CA GLU A 423 -14.36 3.87 14.39
C GLU A 423 -15.20 3.48 13.16
N SER A 424 -15.76 2.27 13.16
CA SER A 424 -16.66 1.85 12.11
C SER A 424 -17.97 2.60 12.29
N ASN A 425 -18.21 3.61 11.46
CA ASN A 425 -19.51 4.24 11.26
C ASN A 425 -20.49 3.35 10.46
N ALA A 426 -20.23 2.05 10.39
CA ALA A 426 -21.18 1.12 9.78
C ALA A 426 -22.48 1.17 10.62
N PRO A 427 -23.64 1.47 10.01
CA PRO A 427 -24.90 1.39 10.74
C PRO A 427 -25.02 -0.03 11.27
N ALA A 428 -25.25 -0.15 12.60
CA ALA A 428 -25.46 -1.43 13.25
C ALA A 428 -26.53 -2.19 12.46
N SER A 429 -26.11 -3.19 11.68
CA SER A 429 -27.02 -4.08 10.97
C SER A 429 -27.94 -4.67 12.04
N ALA A 430 -29.23 -4.41 11.92
CA ALA A 430 -30.27 -4.88 12.81
C ALA A 430 -30.08 -6.38 13.02
N GLN A 431 -29.69 -6.78 14.22
CA GLN A 431 -29.71 -8.18 14.61
C GLN A 431 -31.13 -8.69 14.39
N PRO A 432 -31.33 -9.81 13.70
CA PRO A 432 -32.66 -10.41 13.65
C PRO A 432 -33.05 -10.76 15.07
N SER A 433 -34.10 -10.11 15.56
CA SER A 433 -34.77 -10.40 16.82
C SER A 433 -35.04 -11.92 16.88
N ALA A 434 -34.41 -12.59 17.81
CA ALA A 434 -34.76 -13.98 18.13
C ALA A 434 -36.20 -13.98 18.64
N ALA A 435 -37.14 -14.31 17.77
CA ALA A 435 -38.51 -14.60 18.14
C ALA A 435 -38.50 -15.87 18.98
N SER A 436 -38.72 -15.72 20.28
CA SER A 436 -39.07 -16.79 21.19
C SER A 436 -40.43 -17.34 20.78
N GLY A 437 -40.44 -18.51 20.15
CA GLY A 437 -41.62 -19.28 19.87
C GLY A 437 -41.44 -20.66 20.51
N ALA A 438 -41.78 -20.77 21.82
CA ALA A 438 -42.05 -22.02 22.42
C ALA A 438 -43.38 -22.54 21.86
N ALA A 439 -43.38 -23.72 21.24
CA ALA A 439 -44.57 -24.55 21.05
C ALA A 439 -44.18 -26.00 21.29
N ASP A 440 -44.64 -26.50 22.45
CA ASP A 440 -44.80 -27.88 22.79
C ASP A 440 -45.63 -28.61 21.75
N ALA A 441 -45.20 -29.80 21.33
CA ALA A 441 -46.10 -30.81 20.79
C ALA A 441 -45.54 -32.21 21.12
N PRO A 442 -46.40 -33.16 21.49
CA PRO A 442 -46.02 -34.36 22.22
C PRO A 442 -45.64 -35.54 21.32
N LEU A 443 -44.80 -36.41 21.89
CA LEU A 443 -44.49 -37.76 21.42
C LEU A 443 -45.74 -38.62 21.38
N SER A 444 -46.01 -39.30 20.24
CA SER A 444 -46.80 -40.54 20.22
C SER A 444 -46.36 -41.46 19.07
N ARG A 445 -45.83 -42.62 19.49
CA ARG A 445 -45.69 -43.95 18.84
C ARG A 445 -44.78 -44.06 17.62
#